data_3dbefe7b44d492366af1d4d65b7308d9
#
_entry.id   3dbefe7b44d492366af1d4d65b7308d9
#
_cell.length_a   1.000
_cell.length_b   1.000
_cell.length_c   1.000
_cell.angle_alpha   90.00
_cell.angle_beta   90.00
_cell.angle_gamma   90.00
#
_symmetry.space_group_name_H-M   'P 1'
#
loop_
_entity.id
_entity.type
_entity.pdbx_description
1 polymer ?
#
loop_
_entity_poly.entity_id
_entity_poly.type
_entity_poly.pdbx_seq_one_letter_code
_entity_poly.pdbx_strand_id
1 'polypeptide(L)'
;MIRGRVIPFAEARALKARNPNARWAAVAAEFGGDVWPAVQPGFRITAGETVFTIGSCFARNIELHLADLGCRVPMLEFFLPPDEWSGGANGAMNKFHPPAFRQCLEWTARIYDRDGVVTWEDCAPLAFEWPDGRVFDMDMGVTAPVSRTRFLERRQHIYDIFSMVFRADCLMMTPGLIEAWRDCATGLYIHEPPTQKVMVADRSRWEFEILSYQQCEADLLTAIDVVRERNPQVKVLVTTSPVPMATTFSGQDVRTANTYSKSVLRAACGAAGMLRARVDYFPSYESATLSFPVRVWETDRIHVSSAFIGKIVTHLLDLYLDGVQDAARDFQSARTLLMDGAYDQAEVAARAAVAKRPEHLEARAILAEALLRQSKCAEAEAELKFALERAPERADLWITLARAIVRGEHARADEAIGHIQTAVMLPSINLSDFRSVGELVRQRAPPEVAERITRRTVELFPLHVEAYQHLVNVLVDQGRREDAIDVLRRATALRRAQADIRLQLARLLAEQDELAEAIQVVRTALALEPNHAAGKALLASLETTGVGVV
;
A
#
# COMPACT_ATOMS: atom_id res chain seq x y z
N MET A 1 3.97 28.34 22.84
CA MET A 1 2.57 28.05 23.25
C MET A 1 1.63 28.69 22.27
N ILE A 2 0.86 27.90 21.53
CA ILE A 2 -0.19 28.41 20.65
C ILE A 2 -1.25 29.05 21.54
N ARG A 3 -1.42 30.36 21.43
CA ARG A 3 -2.63 30.99 21.96
C ARG A 3 -3.79 30.58 21.06
N GLY A 4 -4.82 29.97 21.62
CA GLY A 4 -6.04 29.67 20.88
C GLY A 4 -6.57 30.91 20.16
N ARG A 5 -7.26 30.73 19.03
CA ARG A 5 -7.89 31.84 18.30
C ARG A 5 -9.00 32.45 19.16
N VAL A 6 -8.87 33.75 19.49
CA VAL A 6 -9.92 34.48 20.18
C VAL A 6 -10.75 35.20 19.11
N ILE A 7 -12.07 34.96 19.14
CA ILE A 7 -13.03 35.54 18.19
C ILE A 7 -14.03 36.40 18.99
N PRO A 8 -14.22 37.67 18.64
CA PRO A 8 -15.23 38.52 19.28
C PRO A 8 -16.64 37.94 19.18
N PHE A 9 -17.48 38.20 20.17
CA PHE A 9 -18.83 37.61 20.25
C PHE A 9 -19.69 37.86 19.00
N ALA A 10 -19.68 39.07 18.45
CA ALA A 10 -20.46 39.39 17.26
C ALA A 10 -19.98 38.61 16.02
N GLU A 11 -18.65 38.47 15.85
CA GLU A 11 -18.04 37.70 14.79
C GLU A 11 -18.36 36.21 14.96
N ALA A 12 -18.23 35.64 16.16
CA ALA A 12 -18.55 34.25 16.46
C ALA A 12 -20.04 33.94 16.14
N ARG A 13 -20.95 34.86 16.47
CA ARG A 13 -22.37 34.73 16.11
C ARG A 13 -22.59 34.78 14.60
N ALA A 14 -21.91 35.67 13.90
CA ALA A 14 -22.00 35.77 12.44
C ALA A 14 -21.47 34.55 11.74
N LEU A 15 -20.33 33.98 12.18
CA LEU A 15 -19.77 32.72 11.68
C LEU A 15 -20.75 31.56 11.85
N LYS A 16 -21.33 31.43 13.06
CA LYS A 16 -22.34 30.38 13.30
C LYS A 16 -23.58 30.54 12.41
N ALA A 17 -24.05 31.79 12.21
CA ALA A 17 -25.26 32.05 11.41
C ALA A 17 -25.05 31.74 9.91
N ARG A 18 -23.83 31.88 9.40
CA ARG A 18 -23.46 31.62 7.99
C ARG A 18 -23.14 30.17 7.71
N ASN A 19 -22.87 29.37 8.75
CA ASN A 19 -22.51 27.97 8.59
C ASN A 19 -23.74 27.07 8.76
N PRO A 20 -24.29 26.47 7.69
CA PRO A 20 -25.45 25.58 7.77
C PRO A 20 -25.14 24.34 8.62
N ASN A 21 -23.88 23.89 8.67
CA ASN A 21 -23.42 22.72 9.39
C ASN A 21 -22.94 23.03 10.83
N ALA A 22 -23.23 24.23 11.35
CA ALA A 22 -22.80 24.66 12.70
C ALA A 22 -23.53 23.93 13.84
N ARG A 23 -24.53 23.12 13.56
CA ARG A 23 -25.32 22.36 14.55
C ARG A 23 -25.26 20.89 14.25
N TRP A 24 -24.99 20.07 15.26
CA TRP A 24 -24.96 18.62 15.12
C TRP A 24 -26.27 18.05 14.53
N ALA A 25 -27.40 18.56 14.94
CA ALA A 25 -28.71 18.15 14.42
C ALA A 25 -28.89 18.43 12.92
N ALA A 26 -28.17 19.39 12.35
CA ALA A 26 -28.26 19.69 10.91
C ALA A 26 -27.55 18.63 10.04
N VAL A 27 -26.54 17.97 10.59
CA VAL A 27 -25.72 16.96 9.89
C VAL A 27 -26.03 15.54 10.34
N ALA A 28 -26.89 15.35 11.34
CA ALA A 28 -27.16 14.05 11.95
C ALA A 28 -27.71 13.00 10.96
N ALA A 29 -28.44 13.42 9.94
CA ALA A 29 -29.01 12.54 8.92
C ALA A 29 -27.94 11.91 8.00
N GLU A 30 -26.75 12.50 7.90
CA GLU A 30 -25.65 12.03 7.06
C GLU A 30 -25.00 10.76 7.62
N PHE A 31 -25.05 10.53 8.95
CA PHE A 31 -24.37 9.41 9.62
C PHE A 31 -24.89 8.00 9.24
N GLY A 32 -26.00 7.91 8.51
CA GLY A 32 -26.48 6.66 7.90
C GLY A 32 -25.87 6.34 6.54
N GLY A 33 -25.02 7.21 6.02
CA GLY A 33 -24.40 7.12 4.69
C GLY A 33 -22.92 7.48 4.68
N ASP A 34 -22.49 8.07 3.58
CA ASP A 34 -21.15 8.61 3.43
C ASP A 34 -21.14 10.06 3.95
N VAL A 35 -20.22 10.39 4.85
CA VAL A 35 -20.15 11.71 5.51
C VAL A 35 -19.00 12.53 4.92
N TRP A 36 -19.32 13.74 4.46
CA TRP A 36 -18.40 14.66 3.84
C TRP A 36 -18.35 15.99 4.59
N PRO A 37 -17.47 16.15 5.59
CA PRO A 37 -17.37 17.43 6.31
C PRO A 37 -17.05 18.57 5.35
N ALA A 38 -17.79 19.67 5.45
CA ALA A 38 -17.60 20.82 4.58
C ALA A 38 -16.21 21.47 4.77
N VAL A 39 -15.54 21.69 3.66
CA VAL A 39 -14.22 22.35 3.58
C VAL A 39 -14.33 23.60 2.70
N GLN A 40 -13.66 24.67 3.09
CA GLN A 40 -13.43 25.83 2.24
C GLN A 40 -11.95 25.84 1.84
N PRO A 41 -11.61 25.45 0.60
CA PRO A 41 -10.23 25.43 0.15
C PRO A 41 -9.59 26.84 0.18
N GLY A 42 -8.41 26.92 0.78
CA GLY A 42 -7.59 28.14 0.80
C GLY A 42 -6.79 28.33 -0.49
N PHE A 43 -6.73 27.29 -1.33
CA PHE A 43 -6.06 27.30 -2.63
C PHE A 43 -6.71 26.29 -3.58
N ARG A 44 -6.30 26.34 -4.86
CA ARG A 44 -6.67 25.35 -5.89
C ARG A 44 -5.40 24.71 -6.45
N ILE A 45 -5.54 23.47 -6.92
CA ILE A 45 -4.54 22.71 -7.68
C ILE A 45 -5.04 22.64 -9.12
N THR A 46 -4.19 22.86 -10.11
CA THR A 46 -4.57 22.81 -11.51
C THR A 46 -4.08 21.51 -12.14
N ALA A 47 -4.85 20.91 -13.02
CA ALA A 47 -4.39 19.76 -13.80
C ALA A 47 -3.09 20.12 -14.56
N GLY A 48 -2.09 19.24 -14.46
CA GLY A 48 -0.72 19.50 -14.95
C GLY A 48 0.26 19.94 -13.84
N GLU A 49 -0.23 20.43 -12.71
CA GLU A 49 0.63 20.74 -11.57
C GLU A 49 1.26 19.47 -10.95
N THR A 50 2.43 19.63 -10.37
CA THR A 50 3.13 18.57 -9.66
C THR A 50 2.67 18.49 -8.21
N VAL A 51 2.10 17.35 -7.82
CA VAL A 51 1.69 17.06 -6.45
C VAL A 51 2.65 16.05 -5.83
N PHE A 52 3.44 16.50 -4.87
CA PHE A 52 4.33 15.63 -4.10
C PHE A 52 3.62 15.11 -2.87
N THR A 53 3.71 13.80 -2.60
CA THR A 53 3.02 13.17 -1.48
C THR A 53 4.03 12.56 -0.51
N ILE A 54 3.81 12.74 0.79
CA ILE A 54 4.56 12.06 1.84
C ILE A 54 3.57 11.53 2.89
N GLY A 55 3.67 10.26 3.24
CA GLY A 55 2.74 9.70 4.23
C GLY A 55 2.64 8.19 4.24
N SER A 56 1.58 7.70 4.86
CA SER A 56 1.25 6.29 5.00
C SER A 56 0.76 5.66 3.68
N CYS A 57 0.37 4.38 3.75
CA CYS A 57 -0.27 3.69 2.61
C CYS A 57 -1.51 4.43 2.07
N PHE A 58 -2.16 5.26 2.87
CA PHE A 58 -3.26 6.11 2.41
C PHE A 58 -2.81 7.12 1.36
N ALA A 59 -1.61 7.73 1.50
CA ALA A 59 -1.03 8.59 0.47
C ALA A 59 -0.84 7.86 -0.85
N ARG A 60 -0.31 6.61 -0.80
CA ARG A 60 -0.09 5.78 -2.01
C ARG A 60 -1.36 5.57 -2.83
N ASN A 61 -2.49 5.39 -2.13
CA ASN A 61 -3.78 5.24 -2.81
C ASN A 61 -4.26 6.54 -3.50
N ILE A 62 -3.98 7.71 -2.91
CA ILE A 62 -4.36 9.01 -3.49
C ILE A 62 -3.56 9.29 -4.78
N GLU A 63 -2.30 8.87 -4.84
CA GLU A 63 -1.36 9.16 -5.93
C GLU A 63 -1.87 8.74 -7.30
N LEU A 64 -2.38 7.51 -7.40
CA LEU A 64 -2.91 6.98 -8.65
C LEU A 64 -4.07 7.83 -9.18
N HIS A 65 -4.97 8.24 -8.29
CA HIS A 65 -6.11 9.07 -8.66
C HIS A 65 -5.70 10.48 -9.11
N LEU A 66 -4.68 11.08 -8.45
CA LEU A 66 -4.13 12.37 -8.87
C LEU A 66 -3.50 12.30 -10.26
N ALA A 67 -2.76 11.22 -10.55
CA ALA A 67 -2.15 11.01 -11.85
C ALA A 67 -3.21 10.82 -12.95
N ASP A 68 -4.28 10.06 -12.69
CA ASP A 68 -5.40 9.87 -13.60
C ASP A 68 -6.07 11.18 -14.03
N LEU A 69 -6.07 12.16 -13.13
CA LEU A 69 -6.65 13.48 -13.37
C LEU A 69 -5.66 14.49 -13.97
N GLY A 70 -4.48 14.02 -14.34
CA GLY A 70 -3.48 14.77 -15.08
C GLY A 70 -2.50 15.54 -14.21
N CYS A 71 -2.46 15.31 -12.89
CA CYS A 71 -1.38 15.81 -12.04
C CYS A 71 -0.11 14.99 -12.26
N ARG A 72 1.04 15.62 -12.18
CA ARG A 72 2.31 14.90 -12.07
C ARG A 72 2.53 14.48 -10.62
N VAL A 73 2.78 13.19 -10.39
CA VAL A 73 2.98 12.63 -9.04
C VAL A 73 4.33 11.91 -8.98
N PRO A 74 5.41 12.59 -8.54
CA PRO A 74 6.77 12.03 -8.56
C PRO A 74 6.93 10.71 -7.83
N MET A 75 6.18 10.50 -6.75
CA MET A 75 6.24 9.26 -5.97
C MET A 75 5.86 8.00 -6.76
N LEU A 76 5.12 8.12 -7.88
CA LEU A 76 4.81 7.00 -8.77
C LEU A 76 5.98 6.61 -9.67
N GLU A 77 7.01 7.46 -9.78
CA GLU A 77 8.23 7.17 -10.53
C GLU A 77 9.20 6.26 -9.74
N PHE A 78 8.96 6.07 -8.43
CA PHE A 78 9.80 5.21 -7.58
C PHE A 78 9.43 3.74 -7.75
N PHE A 79 10.43 2.92 -8.02
CA PHE A 79 10.29 1.48 -8.19
C PHE A 79 11.45 0.72 -7.52
N LEU A 80 11.12 -0.40 -6.89
CA LEU A 80 12.09 -1.40 -6.45
C LEU A 80 11.82 -2.74 -7.13
N PRO A 81 12.88 -3.49 -7.49
CA PRO A 81 12.73 -4.85 -8.01
C PRO A 81 12.00 -5.77 -7.01
N PRO A 82 11.27 -6.78 -7.50
CA PRO A 82 10.51 -7.71 -6.64
C PRO A 82 11.37 -8.52 -5.66
N ASP A 83 12.64 -8.72 -5.96
CA ASP A 83 13.62 -9.38 -5.08
C ASP A 83 14.13 -8.46 -3.96
N GLU A 84 13.97 -7.16 -4.10
CA GLU A 84 14.29 -6.16 -3.07
C GLU A 84 13.09 -5.78 -2.21
N TRP A 85 11.87 -5.78 -2.78
CA TRP A 85 10.66 -5.36 -2.11
C TRP A 85 9.43 -6.19 -2.54
N SER A 86 8.72 -6.72 -1.58
CA SER A 86 7.53 -7.58 -1.79
C SER A 86 6.18 -6.86 -1.62
N GLY A 87 6.18 -5.55 -1.41
CA GLY A 87 4.96 -4.75 -1.24
C GLY A 87 4.47 -4.10 -2.53
N GLY A 88 3.48 -3.23 -2.43
CA GLY A 88 3.01 -2.40 -3.56
C GLY A 88 4.13 -1.49 -4.08
N ALA A 89 4.04 -1.07 -5.34
CA ALA A 89 5.14 -0.44 -6.12
C ALA A 89 6.00 0.56 -5.33
N ASN A 90 5.39 1.58 -4.72
CA ASN A 90 6.08 2.60 -3.92
C ASN A 90 5.82 2.49 -2.41
N GLY A 91 5.26 1.37 -1.95
CA GLY A 91 4.92 1.14 -0.54
C GLY A 91 6.14 1.13 0.40
N ALA A 92 7.34 0.81 -0.11
CA ALA A 92 8.59 0.90 0.62
C ALA A 92 8.91 2.34 1.08
N MET A 93 8.33 3.34 0.42
CA MET A 93 8.51 4.77 0.71
C MET A 93 7.49 5.34 1.70
N ASN A 94 6.65 4.50 2.31
CA ASN A 94 5.72 4.95 3.34
C ASN A 94 6.46 5.65 4.48
N LYS A 95 5.86 6.73 4.98
CA LYS A 95 6.28 7.41 6.21
C LYS A 95 5.04 7.54 7.09
N PHE A 96 5.12 7.14 8.35
CA PHE A 96 3.93 7.03 9.19
C PHE A 96 3.79 8.15 10.22
N HIS A 97 4.88 8.70 10.71
CA HIS A 97 4.88 9.64 11.82
C HIS A 97 5.61 10.96 11.47
N PRO A 98 5.22 12.08 12.09
CA PRO A 98 5.78 13.41 11.79
C PRO A 98 7.32 13.50 11.83
N PRO A 99 8.03 12.90 12.82
CA PRO A 99 9.50 12.90 12.80
C PRO A 99 10.12 12.28 11.55
N ALA A 100 9.51 11.22 10.98
CA ALA A 100 10.01 10.62 9.73
C ALA A 100 9.84 11.57 8.54
N PHE A 101 8.79 12.39 8.51
CA PHE A 101 8.61 13.42 7.48
C PHE A 101 9.71 14.46 7.57
N ARG A 102 9.91 15.02 8.77
CA ARG A 102 10.98 16.00 9.02
C ARG A 102 12.35 15.43 8.66
N GLN A 103 12.71 14.27 9.20
CA GLN A 103 14.00 13.62 8.98
C GLN A 103 14.28 13.40 7.49
N CYS A 104 13.30 12.90 6.72
CA CYS A 104 13.46 12.65 5.30
C CYS A 104 13.63 13.95 4.51
N LEU A 105 12.84 14.98 4.81
CA LEU A 105 12.92 16.28 4.11
C LEU A 105 14.19 17.05 4.49
N GLU A 106 14.65 17.03 5.74
CA GLU A 106 15.93 17.60 6.17
C GLU A 106 17.12 16.89 5.50
N TRP A 107 17.08 15.55 5.42
CA TRP A 107 18.10 14.77 4.72
C TRP A 107 18.15 15.16 3.24
N THR A 108 17.00 15.23 2.58
CA THR A 108 16.91 15.63 1.17
C THR A 108 17.40 17.07 0.96
N ALA A 109 16.98 17.99 1.84
CA ALA A 109 17.36 19.41 1.77
C ALA A 109 18.88 19.60 1.87
N ARG A 110 19.54 18.91 2.81
CA ARG A 110 21.00 19.00 3.00
C ARG A 110 21.75 18.58 1.74
N ILE A 111 21.30 17.53 1.05
CA ILE A 111 21.92 17.05 -0.18
C ILE A 111 21.60 18.00 -1.35
N TYR A 112 20.36 18.50 -1.41
CA TYR A 112 19.92 19.45 -2.43
C TYR A 112 20.71 20.76 -2.41
N ASP A 113 20.99 21.29 -1.22
CA ASP A 113 21.74 22.53 -1.03
C ASP A 113 23.25 22.36 -1.31
N ARG A 114 23.75 21.13 -1.34
CA ARG A 114 25.15 20.81 -1.63
C ARG A 114 25.37 20.66 -3.15
N ASP A 115 25.04 19.51 -3.69
CA ASP A 115 25.35 19.14 -5.09
C ASP A 115 24.36 18.13 -5.69
N GLY A 116 23.44 17.61 -4.91
CA GLY A 116 22.49 16.60 -5.33
C GLY A 116 23.06 15.18 -5.43
N VAL A 117 24.30 14.95 -5.00
CA VAL A 117 24.95 13.65 -5.03
C VAL A 117 24.94 13.02 -3.65
N VAL A 118 24.36 11.83 -3.54
CA VAL A 118 24.27 11.08 -2.28
C VAL A 118 25.60 10.37 -2.02
N THR A 119 26.15 10.60 -0.84
CA THR A 119 27.38 9.93 -0.38
C THR A 119 27.09 8.87 0.68
N TRP A 120 28.10 8.08 1.01
CA TRP A 120 27.97 7.13 2.11
C TRP A 120 27.73 7.83 3.46
N GLU A 121 28.42 8.93 3.69
CA GLU A 121 28.31 9.74 4.91
C GLU A 121 26.87 10.25 5.12
N ASP A 122 26.16 10.58 4.04
CA ASP A 122 24.75 10.97 4.09
C ASP A 122 23.85 9.82 4.50
N CYS A 123 24.23 8.58 4.19
CA CYS A 123 23.40 7.39 4.32
C CYS A 123 23.80 6.47 5.46
N ALA A 124 25.05 6.53 5.93
CA ALA A 124 25.55 5.67 7.00
C ALA A 124 24.65 5.64 8.25
N PRO A 125 24.07 6.77 8.70
CA PRO A 125 23.13 6.76 9.83
C PRO A 125 21.84 5.99 9.59
N LEU A 126 21.46 5.75 8.32
CA LEU A 126 20.26 5.02 7.91
C LEU A 126 20.56 3.56 7.54
N ALA A 127 21.83 3.19 7.55
CA ALA A 127 22.33 1.89 7.15
C ALA A 127 22.52 0.98 8.37
N PHE A 128 21.94 -0.22 8.32
CA PHE A 128 22.26 -1.27 9.26
C PHE A 128 23.08 -2.36 8.54
N GLU A 129 24.35 -2.49 8.91
CA GLU A 129 25.24 -3.47 8.28
C GLU A 129 24.96 -4.89 8.80
N TRP A 130 24.81 -5.82 7.88
CA TRP A 130 24.64 -7.25 8.15
C TRP A 130 26.00 -7.92 8.36
N PRO A 131 26.08 -9.02 9.10
CA PRO A 131 27.37 -9.73 9.31
C PRO A 131 28.05 -10.22 8.03
N ASP A 132 27.30 -10.36 6.93
CA ASP A 132 27.80 -10.76 5.62
C ASP A 132 28.19 -9.57 4.72
N GLY A 133 28.19 -8.35 5.25
CA GLY A 133 28.54 -7.12 4.56
C GLY A 133 27.43 -6.48 3.73
N ARG A 134 26.24 -7.09 3.70
CA ARG A 134 25.05 -6.44 3.10
C ARG A 134 24.52 -5.35 4.02
N VAL A 135 23.77 -4.42 3.44
CA VAL A 135 23.20 -3.26 4.12
C VAL A 135 21.67 -3.32 4.06
N PHE A 136 21.06 -3.16 5.22
CA PHE A 136 19.61 -2.98 5.36
C PHE A 136 19.30 -1.49 5.54
N ASP A 137 18.27 -1.02 4.85
CA ASP A 137 17.82 0.37 4.90
C ASP A 137 16.77 0.56 5.99
N MET A 138 17.14 1.27 7.06
CA MET A 138 16.27 1.47 8.23
C MET A 138 15.17 2.51 8.02
N ASP A 139 15.28 3.36 7.00
CA ASP A 139 14.30 4.42 6.71
C ASP A 139 13.26 4.00 5.67
N MET A 140 13.34 2.79 5.17
CA MET A 140 12.37 2.21 4.23
C MET A 140 11.54 1.12 4.89
N GLY A 141 10.45 0.72 4.24
CA GLY A 141 9.77 -0.54 4.55
C GLY A 141 10.74 -1.71 4.47
N VAL A 142 10.35 -2.88 5.00
CA VAL A 142 11.24 -4.05 5.06
C VAL A 142 11.65 -4.49 3.66
N THR A 143 12.76 -3.93 3.20
CA THR A 143 13.43 -4.31 1.96
C THR A 143 14.46 -5.41 2.24
N ALA A 144 14.85 -6.15 1.19
CA ALA A 144 15.96 -7.09 1.31
C ALA A 144 17.28 -6.32 1.56
N PRO A 145 18.18 -6.86 2.42
CA PRO A 145 19.54 -6.34 2.53
C PRO A 145 20.28 -6.49 1.20
N VAL A 146 20.98 -5.43 0.78
CA VAL A 146 21.67 -5.37 -0.53
C VAL A 146 23.16 -5.04 -0.35
N SER A 147 23.95 -5.09 -1.42
CA SER A 147 25.32 -4.60 -1.39
C SER A 147 25.38 -3.10 -1.06
N ARG A 148 26.51 -2.63 -0.53
CA ARG A 148 26.72 -1.20 -0.24
C ARG A 148 26.57 -0.32 -1.49
N THR A 149 27.02 -0.78 -2.63
CA THR A 149 26.85 -0.09 -3.92
C THR A 149 25.37 0.03 -4.26
N ARG A 150 24.62 -1.08 -4.21
CA ARG A 150 23.20 -1.08 -4.51
C ARG A 150 22.40 -0.23 -3.51
N PHE A 151 22.79 -0.19 -2.25
CA PHE A 151 22.21 0.68 -1.23
C PHE A 151 22.38 2.16 -1.59
N LEU A 152 23.57 2.58 -2.04
CA LEU A 152 23.83 3.96 -2.48
C LEU A 152 23.03 4.33 -3.74
N GLU A 153 22.95 3.44 -4.73
CA GLU A 153 22.10 3.63 -5.92
C GLU A 153 20.63 3.84 -5.54
N ARG A 154 20.13 3.01 -4.61
CA ARG A 154 18.77 3.13 -4.08
C ARG A 154 18.56 4.48 -3.38
N ARG A 155 19.51 4.89 -2.55
CA ARG A 155 19.45 6.17 -1.83
C ARG A 155 19.55 7.36 -2.77
N GLN A 156 20.34 7.29 -3.84
CA GLN A 156 20.35 8.31 -4.88
C GLN A 156 18.97 8.41 -5.54
N HIS A 157 18.36 7.29 -5.93
CA HIS A 157 17.03 7.29 -6.52
C HIS A 157 15.97 7.86 -5.57
N ILE A 158 16.03 7.53 -4.26
CA ILE A 158 15.16 8.14 -3.25
C ILE A 158 15.35 9.66 -3.21
N TYR A 159 16.60 10.13 -3.20
CA TYR A 159 16.91 11.55 -3.22
C TYR A 159 16.35 12.23 -4.48
N ASP A 160 16.56 11.62 -5.65
CA ASP A 160 16.08 12.18 -6.92
C ASP A 160 14.57 12.41 -6.89
N ILE A 161 13.81 11.45 -6.38
CA ILE A 161 12.35 11.58 -6.19
C ILE A 161 12.02 12.64 -5.13
N PHE A 162 12.62 12.57 -3.93
CA PHE A 162 12.28 13.49 -2.85
C PHE A 162 12.68 14.93 -3.13
N SER A 163 13.77 15.16 -3.87
CA SER A 163 14.21 16.51 -4.25
C SER A 163 13.18 17.25 -5.10
N MET A 164 12.27 16.53 -5.80
CA MET A 164 11.20 17.12 -6.58
C MET A 164 10.19 17.89 -5.73
N VAL A 165 10.12 17.66 -4.41
CA VAL A 165 9.28 18.42 -3.48
C VAL A 165 9.63 19.92 -3.48
N PHE A 166 10.91 20.26 -3.70
CA PHE A 166 11.38 21.63 -3.74
C PHE A 166 10.97 22.40 -5.02
N ARG A 167 10.33 21.70 -5.96
CA ARG A 167 9.78 22.28 -7.20
C ARG A 167 8.30 21.92 -7.41
N ALA A 168 7.71 21.20 -6.45
CA ALA A 168 6.31 20.81 -6.53
C ALA A 168 5.37 22.00 -6.32
N ASP A 169 4.23 21.99 -6.98
CA ASP A 169 3.19 23.01 -6.80
C ASP A 169 2.38 22.78 -5.51
N CYS A 170 2.23 21.49 -5.13
CA CYS A 170 1.53 21.09 -3.91
C CYS A 170 2.29 19.97 -3.20
N LEU A 171 2.40 20.10 -1.87
CA LEU A 171 2.85 19.05 -0.95
C LEU A 171 1.64 18.50 -0.21
N MET A 172 1.38 17.19 -0.32
CA MET A 172 0.35 16.48 0.44
C MET A 172 1.00 15.62 1.52
N MET A 173 0.56 15.81 2.78
CA MET A 173 1.11 15.12 3.95
C MET A 173 0.03 14.30 4.65
N THR A 174 0.27 12.98 4.84
CA THR A 174 -0.72 12.07 5.44
C THR A 174 -0.14 11.28 6.62
N PRO A 175 0.14 11.90 7.79
CA PRO A 175 0.60 11.18 8.97
C PRO A 175 -0.45 10.19 9.47
N GLY A 176 0.01 9.01 9.94
CA GLY A 176 -0.84 7.90 10.33
C GLY A 176 -0.69 7.44 11.78
N LEU A 177 0.50 7.55 12.37
CA LEU A 177 0.83 7.01 13.68
C LEU A 177 1.62 7.99 14.53
N ILE A 178 1.55 7.82 15.86
CA ILE A 178 2.45 8.49 16.83
C ILE A 178 3.37 7.50 17.55
N GLU A 179 3.19 6.21 17.32
CA GLU A 179 4.13 5.20 17.83
C GLU A 179 5.30 5.09 16.86
N ALA A 180 6.50 5.30 17.36
CA ALA A 180 7.73 5.38 16.58
C ALA A 180 8.86 4.59 17.22
N TRP A 181 9.75 4.04 16.42
CA TRP A 181 10.96 3.39 16.86
C TRP A 181 12.18 4.25 16.53
N ARG A 182 13.10 4.37 17.47
CA ARG A 182 14.31 5.16 17.35
C ARG A 182 15.56 4.31 17.50
N ASP A 183 16.55 4.56 16.64
CA ASP A 183 17.91 4.07 16.80
C ASP A 183 18.70 4.99 17.73
N CYS A 184 19.03 4.53 18.93
CA CYS A 184 19.76 5.32 19.93
C CYS A 184 21.20 5.63 19.51
N ALA A 185 21.78 4.82 18.60
CA ALA A 185 23.13 5.06 18.10
C ALA A 185 23.22 6.28 17.16
N THR A 186 22.16 6.55 16.40
CA THR A 186 22.09 7.65 15.44
C THR A 186 21.12 8.76 15.83
N GLY A 187 20.21 8.47 16.76
CA GLY A 187 19.11 9.36 17.14
C GLY A 187 17.98 9.43 16.11
N LEU A 188 18.05 8.66 15.02
CA LEU A 188 17.08 8.69 13.93
C LEU A 188 15.90 7.75 14.20
N TYR A 189 14.75 8.14 13.71
CA TYR A 189 13.57 7.28 13.68
C TYR A 189 13.67 6.30 12.53
N ILE A 190 13.33 5.03 12.79
CA ILE A 190 13.33 3.96 11.81
C ILE A 190 11.92 3.64 11.35
N HIS A 191 11.81 3.11 10.14
CA HIS A 191 10.51 2.91 9.48
C HIS A 191 9.64 1.86 10.18
N GLU A 192 10.23 0.75 10.60
CA GLU A 192 9.53 -0.38 11.24
C GLU A 192 10.23 -0.83 12.52
N PRO A 193 9.51 -1.55 13.40
CA PRO A 193 10.11 -2.17 14.58
C PRO A 193 11.34 -3.03 14.21
N PRO A 194 12.40 -3.07 15.03
CA PRO A 194 13.56 -3.92 14.79
C PRO A 194 13.22 -5.39 15.05
N THR A 195 12.73 -6.10 14.02
CA THR A 195 12.26 -7.50 14.12
C THR A 195 13.25 -8.51 13.59
N GLN A 196 14.28 -8.09 12.84
CA GLN A 196 15.31 -8.97 12.30
C GLN A 196 16.20 -9.50 13.43
N LYS A 197 16.54 -10.81 13.41
CA LYS A 197 17.37 -11.44 14.47
C LYS A 197 18.66 -10.69 14.75
N VAL A 198 19.31 -10.18 13.69
CA VAL A 198 20.55 -9.42 13.78
C VAL A 198 20.34 -8.08 14.50
N MET A 199 19.23 -7.38 14.20
CA MET A 199 18.88 -6.12 14.85
C MET A 199 18.52 -6.33 16.33
N VAL A 200 17.76 -7.39 16.64
CA VAL A 200 17.31 -7.70 18.01
C VAL A 200 18.45 -8.22 18.90
N ALA A 201 19.61 -8.57 18.32
CA ALA A 201 20.78 -9.00 19.09
C ALA A 201 21.31 -7.88 20.00
N ASP A 202 21.24 -6.63 19.56
CA ASP A 202 21.54 -5.45 20.40
C ASP A 202 20.24 -4.71 20.74
N ARG A 203 19.58 -5.17 21.80
CA ARG A 203 18.31 -4.58 22.25
C ARG A 203 18.47 -3.17 22.83
N SER A 204 19.65 -2.81 23.31
CA SER A 204 19.92 -1.50 23.91
C SER A 204 19.98 -0.38 22.89
N ARG A 205 20.13 -0.72 21.61
CA ARG A 205 20.16 0.21 20.50
C ARG A 205 18.78 0.80 20.16
N TRP A 206 17.68 0.14 20.56
CA TRP A 206 16.35 0.47 20.06
C TRP A 206 15.46 0.98 21.18
N GLU A 207 14.81 2.10 20.93
CA GLU A 207 13.80 2.68 21.81
C GLU A 207 12.45 2.80 21.10
N PHE A 208 11.39 2.49 21.85
CA PHE A 208 10.02 2.75 21.43
C PHE A 208 9.52 4.04 22.07
N GLU A 209 8.93 4.93 21.27
CA GLU A 209 8.44 6.21 21.72
C GLU A 209 6.97 6.42 21.29
N ILE A 210 6.17 6.94 22.21
CA ILE A 210 4.82 7.45 21.93
C ILE A 210 4.95 8.97 21.85
N LEU A 211 4.86 9.50 20.62
CA LEU A 211 5.07 10.92 20.37
C LEU A 211 3.97 11.78 21.00
N SER A 212 4.36 12.86 21.63
CA SER A 212 3.44 13.87 22.16
C SER A 212 2.86 14.75 21.06
N TYR A 213 1.76 15.47 21.37
CA TYR A 213 1.22 16.49 20.49
C TYR A 213 2.28 17.54 20.09
N GLN A 214 3.05 18.02 21.06
CA GLN A 214 4.06 19.05 20.84
C GLN A 214 5.16 18.59 19.87
N GLN A 215 5.61 17.35 19.98
CA GLN A 215 6.56 16.76 19.03
C GLN A 215 5.94 16.64 17.64
N CYS A 216 4.74 16.10 17.52
CA CYS A 216 4.07 15.95 16.24
C CYS A 216 3.82 17.29 15.54
N GLU A 217 3.37 18.30 16.29
CA GLU A 217 3.19 19.65 15.78
C GLU A 217 4.51 20.28 15.30
N ALA A 218 5.54 20.24 16.14
CA ALA A 218 6.85 20.81 15.82
C ALA A 218 7.45 20.15 14.58
N ASP A 219 7.41 18.83 14.50
CA ASP A 219 7.97 18.08 13.37
C ASP A 219 7.19 18.34 12.07
N LEU A 220 5.86 18.41 12.10
CA LEU A 220 5.06 18.78 10.92
C LEU A 220 5.36 20.20 10.44
N LEU A 221 5.46 21.16 11.36
CA LEU A 221 5.77 22.54 11.01
C LEU A 221 7.18 22.66 10.44
N THR A 222 8.17 22.00 11.05
CA THR A 222 9.54 21.98 10.55
C THR A 222 9.61 21.32 9.16
N ALA A 223 8.93 20.21 8.94
CA ALA A 223 8.85 19.57 7.64
C ALA A 223 8.31 20.50 6.55
N ILE A 224 7.26 21.28 6.87
CA ILE A 224 6.70 22.28 5.97
C ILE A 224 7.70 23.42 5.72
N ASP A 225 8.33 23.91 6.77
CA ASP A 225 9.26 25.04 6.69
C ASP A 225 10.51 24.68 5.88
N VAL A 226 11.08 23.48 6.04
CA VAL A 226 12.20 22.96 5.22
C VAL A 226 11.89 23.00 3.72
N VAL A 227 10.66 22.63 3.32
CA VAL A 227 10.25 22.72 1.92
C VAL A 227 10.10 24.17 1.49
N ARG A 228 9.50 25.01 2.32
CA ARG A 228 9.23 26.43 2.01
C ARG A 228 10.46 27.29 1.92
N GLU A 229 11.51 26.99 2.63
CA GLU A 229 12.80 27.67 2.48
C GLU A 229 13.32 27.60 1.05
N ARG A 230 12.99 26.53 0.32
CA ARG A 230 13.43 26.28 -1.07
C ARG A 230 12.31 26.52 -2.10
N ASN A 231 11.07 26.39 -1.67
CA ASN A 231 9.87 26.57 -2.47
C ASN A 231 8.81 27.40 -1.69
N PRO A 232 8.96 28.74 -1.61
CA PRO A 232 8.06 29.57 -0.81
C PRO A 232 6.59 29.57 -1.28
N GLN A 233 6.34 29.14 -2.53
CA GLN A 233 5.01 29.15 -3.12
C GLN A 233 4.26 27.83 -2.98
N VAL A 234 4.87 26.80 -2.42
CA VAL A 234 4.24 25.49 -2.28
C VAL A 234 2.91 25.57 -1.52
N LYS A 235 1.88 25.01 -2.10
CA LYS A 235 0.60 24.73 -1.46
C LYS A 235 0.78 23.50 -0.58
N VAL A 236 0.20 23.46 0.61
CA VAL A 236 0.33 22.28 1.48
C VAL A 236 -1.04 21.79 1.89
N LEU A 237 -1.31 20.52 1.63
CA LEU A 237 -2.52 19.84 2.07
C LEU A 237 -2.16 18.77 3.11
N VAL A 238 -2.66 18.94 4.32
CA VAL A 238 -2.41 18.00 5.42
C VAL A 238 -3.69 17.25 5.74
N THR A 239 -3.60 15.95 5.92
CA THR A 239 -4.74 15.13 6.36
C THR A 239 -4.28 14.02 7.29
N THR A 240 -5.07 13.66 8.27
CA THR A 240 -4.80 12.50 9.13
C THR A 240 -5.23 11.23 8.41
N SER A 241 -4.32 10.27 8.25
CA SER A 241 -4.65 8.97 7.66
C SER A 241 -5.76 8.28 8.46
N PRO A 242 -6.85 7.83 7.82
CA PRO A 242 -7.92 7.09 8.50
C PRO A 242 -7.52 5.66 8.88
N VAL A 243 -6.52 5.08 8.21
CA VAL A 243 -6.08 3.71 8.45
C VAL A 243 -5.63 3.54 9.91
N PRO A 244 -6.25 2.64 10.71
CA PRO A 244 -5.86 2.40 12.09
C PRO A 244 -4.51 1.66 12.17
N MET A 245 -3.91 1.66 13.36
CA MET A 245 -2.76 0.84 13.62
C MET A 245 -3.15 -0.64 13.72
N ALA A 246 -2.37 -1.52 13.10
CA ALA A 246 -2.60 -2.96 13.15
C ALA A 246 -2.21 -3.57 14.51
N THR A 247 -1.24 -2.96 15.19
CA THR A 247 -0.72 -3.39 16.50
C THR A 247 -0.18 -2.20 17.27
N THR A 248 -0.09 -2.33 18.59
CA THR A 248 0.53 -1.33 19.47
C THR A 248 1.59 -1.97 20.37
N PHE A 249 2.62 -1.22 20.68
CA PHE A 249 3.67 -1.59 21.63
C PHE A 249 3.51 -0.87 22.99
N SER A 250 2.46 -0.05 23.14
CA SER A 250 2.21 0.76 24.34
C SER A 250 1.72 -0.05 25.56
N GLY A 251 1.41 -1.33 25.39
CA GLY A 251 0.79 -2.16 26.44
C GLY A 251 -0.71 -1.89 26.64
N GLN A 252 -1.30 -0.96 25.89
CA GLN A 252 -2.73 -0.64 25.93
C GLN A 252 -3.52 -1.51 24.95
N ASP A 253 -4.86 -1.51 25.09
CA ASP A 253 -5.74 -2.00 24.05
C ASP A 253 -5.51 -1.18 22.75
N VAL A 254 -5.38 -1.87 21.63
CA VAL A 254 -5.06 -1.23 20.34
C VAL A 254 -6.09 -0.17 19.92
N ARG A 255 -7.36 -0.33 20.30
CA ARG A 255 -8.43 0.64 20.03
C ARG A 255 -8.20 1.94 20.80
N THR A 256 -7.76 1.84 22.05
CA THR A 256 -7.44 3.00 22.89
C THR A 256 -6.19 3.70 22.38
N ALA A 257 -5.13 2.96 22.08
CA ALA A 257 -3.88 3.48 21.53
C ALA A 257 -4.12 4.17 20.16
N ASN A 258 -4.89 3.54 19.27
CA ASN A 258 -5.26 4.11 17.97
C ASN A 258 -6.05 5.42 18.12
N THR A 259 -7.07 5.45 19.00
CA THR A 259 -7.88 6.65 19.22
C THR A 259 -7.02 7.80 19.72
N TYR A 260 -6.12 7.54 20.67
CA TYR A 260 -5.18 8.55 21.16
C TYR A 260 -4.24 9.03 20.03
N SER A 261 -3.64 8.10 19.28
CA SER A 261 -2.77 8.40 18.15
C SER A 261 -3.44 9.32 17.13
N LYS A 262 -4.64 8.97 16.70
CA LYS A 262 -5.41 9.76 15.72
C LYS A 262 -5.81 11.12 16.27
N SER A 263 -6.16 11.22 17.54
CA SER A 263 -6.50 12.50 18.20
C SER A 263 -5.32 13.46 18.22
N VAL A 264 -4.13 12.97 18.57
CA VAL A 264 -2.89 13.76 18.56
C VAL A 264 -2.56 14.25 17.15
N LEU A 265 -2.57 13.36 16.17
CA LEU A 265 -2.28 13.71 14.78
C LEU A 265 -3.33 14.68 14.21
N ARG A 266 -4.62 14.45 14.50
CA ARG A 266 -5.68 15.36 14.05
C ARG A 266 -5.49 16.77 14.59
N ALA A 267 -5.12 16.89 15.87
CA ALA A 267 -4.84 18.18 16.48
C ALA A 267 -3.61 18.85 15.85
N ALA A 268 -2.51 18.10 15.65
CA ALA A 268 -1.28 18.60 15.04
C ALA A 268 -1.48 19.04 13.57
N CYS A 269 -2.19 18.23 12.77
CA CYS A 269 -2.53 18.60 11.39
C CYS A 269 -3.41 19.86 11.32
N GLY A 270 -4.39 19.97 12.23
CA GLY A 270 -5.24 21.16 12.33
C GLY A 270 -4.46 22.42 12.74
N ALA A 271 -3.48 22.27 13.63
CA ALA A 271 -2.58 23.35 14.02
C ALA A 271 -1.72 23.84 12.85
N ALA A 272 -1.21 22.94 12.02
CA ALA A 272 -0.42 23.31 10.83
C ALA A 272 -1.21 24.26 9.91
N GLY A 273 -2.49 23.96 9.64
CA GLY A 273 -3.38 24.84 8.86
C GLY A 273 -3.66 26.20 9.50
N MET A 274 -3.64 26.27 10.85
CA MET A 274 -3.83 27.55 11.56
C MET A 274 -2.55 28.39 11.65
N LEU A 275 -1.38 27.76 11.66
CA LEU A 275 -0.10 28.40 11.94
C LEU A 275 0.70 28.76 10.70
N ARG A 276 0.36 28.20 9.56
CA ARG A 276 1.06 28.44 8.29
C ARG A 276 0.06 28.85 7.21
N ALA A 277 0.31 29.95 6.53
CA ALA A 277 -0.47 30.38 5.38
C ALA A 277 -0.38 29.31 4.26
N ARG A 278 -1.43 29.19 3.43
CA ARG A 278 -1.50 28.21 2.32
C ARG A 278 -1.25 26.76 2.78
N VAL A 279 -1.68 26.44 4.00
CA VAL A 279 -1.76 25.08 4.53
C VAL A 279 -3.21 24.81 4.88
N ASP A 280 -3.81 23.82 4.22
CA ASP A 280 -5.18 23.39 4.47
C ASP A 280 -5.20 22.02 5.14
N TYR A 281 -6.16 21.80 6.03
CA TYR A 281 -6.49 20.48 6.55
C TYR A 281 -7.67 19.88 5.77
N PHE A 282 -7.48 18.71 5.20
CA PHE A 282 -8.56 17.95 4.56
C PHE A 282 -9.07 16.83 5.50
N PRO A 283 -10.39 16.74 5.77
CA PRO A 283 -10.95 15.85 6.81
C PRO A 283 -11.18 14.41 6.34
N SER A 284 -10.17 13.73 5.77
CA SER A 284 -10.30 12.33 5.35
C SER A 284 -10.54 11.39 6.54
N TYR A 285 -9.94 11.69 7.70
CA TYR A 285 -10.15 10.93 8.94
C TYR A 285 -11.60 11.00 9.40
N GLU A 286 -12.16 12.20 9.44
CA GLU A 286 -13.56 12.42 9.80
C GLU A 286 -14.50 11.76 8.80
N SER A 287 -14.24 11.87 7.50
CA SER A 287 -15.02 11.21 6.46
C SER A 287 -15.08 9.70 6.69
N ALA A 288 -13.95 9.06 6.96
CA ALA A 288 -13.91 7.61 7.18
C ALA A 288 -14.53 7.19 8.51
N THR A 289 -14.30 7.95 9.60
CA THR A 289 -14.76 7.55 10.94
C THR A 289 -16.20 7.88 11.25
N LEU A 290 -16.79 8.86 10.57
CA LEU A 290 -18.17 9.26 10.73
C LEU A 290 -19.14 8.60 9.72
N SER A 291 -18.62 8.08 8.62
CA SER A 291 -19.42 7.35 7.63
C SER A 291 -19.81 5.95 8.12
N PHE A 292 -20.82 5.37 7.49
CA PHE A 292 -21.34 4.07 7.90
C PHE A 292 -20.28 2.97 7.74
N PRO A 293 -19.91 2.25 8.80
CA PRO A 293 -18.71 1.41 8.83
C PRO A 293 -18.61 0.34 7.75
N VAL A 294 -19.75 -0.25 7.34
CA VAL A 294 -19.75 -1.30 6.29
C VAL A 294 -19.33 -0.76 4.92
N ARG A 295 -19.50 0.54 4.68
CA ARG A 295 -19.08 1.19 3.42
C ARG A 295 -17.62 1.59 3.41
N VAL A 296 -17.03 1.78 4.61
CA VAL A 296 -15.69 2.33 4.78
C VAL A 296 -14.63 1.24 4.84
N TRP A 297 -14.88 0.18 5.62
CA TRP A 297 -13.84 -0.76 6.02
C TRP A 297 -13.91 -2.06 5.23
N GLU A 298 -12.74 -2.60 4.87
CA GLU A 298 -12.61 -3.97 4.41
C GLU A 298 -13.04 -4.97 5.51
N THR A 299 -13.13 -6.24 5.16
CA THR A 299 -13.55 -7.30 6.09
C THR A 299 -12.65 -7.42 7.32
N ASP A 300 -11.38 -7.04 7.21
CA ASP A 300 -10.40 -7.03 8.31
C ASP A 300 -10.61 -5.88 9.30
N ARG A 301 -11.45 -4.89 8.98
CA ARG A 301 -11.72 -3.71 9.82
C ARG A 301 -10.49 -2.84 10.11
N ILE A 302 -9.41 -3.03 9.36
CA ILE A 302 -8.16 -2.26 9.44
C ILE A 302 -8.00 -1.40 8.19
N HIS A 303 -8.16 -1.98 7.01
CA HIS A 303 -7.99 -1.25 5.76
C HIS A 303 -9.29 -0.54 5.37
N VAL A 304 -9.15 0.73 4.99
CA VAL A 304 -10.22 1.46 4.32
C VAL A 304 -10.39 0.85 2.93
N SER A 305 -11.62 0.52 2.55
CA SER A 305 -11.90 -0.07 1.25
C SER A 305 -11.43 0.82 0.11
N SER A 306 -10.92 0.21 -0.94
CA SER A 306 -10.46 0.93 -2.14
C SER A 306 -11.58 1.79 -2.74
N ALA A 307 -12.83 1.32 -2.68
CA ALA A 307 -14.01 2.06 -3.09
C ALA A 307 -14.20 3.35 -2.28
N PHE A 308 -14.09 3.28 -0.95
CA PHE A 308 -14.26 4.45 -0.11
C PHE A 308 -13.07 5.43 -0.24
N ILE A 309 -11.85 4.92 -0.43
CA ILE A 309 -10.68 5.76 -0.77
C ILE A 309 -10.96 6.54 -2.06
N GLY A 310 -11.48 5.87 -3.10
CA GLY A 310 -11.87 6.52 -4.34
C GLY A 310 -12.85 7.67 -4.13
N LYS A 311 -13.84 7.50 -3.26
CA LYS A 311 -14.82 8.55 -2.91
C LYS A 311 -14.16 9.72 -2.15
N ILE A 312 -13.29 9.43 -1.16
CA ILE A 312 -12.52 10.47 -0.46
C ILE A 312 -11.72 11.29 -1.46
N VAL A 313 -11.04 10.62 -2.38
CA VAL A 313 -10.22 11.31 -3.40
C VAL A 313 -11.08 12.10 -4.35
N THR A 314 -12.20 11.54 -4.83
CA THR A 314 -13.15 12.28 -5.67
C THR A 314 -13.63 13.55 -4.96
N HIS A 315 -14.02 13.46 -3.70
CA HIS A 315 -14.43 14.63 -2.91
C HIS A 315 -13.29 15.66 -2.74
N LEU A 316 -12.07 15.21 -2.46
CA LEU A 316 -10.89 16.08 -2.41
C LEU A 316 -10.67 16.81 -3.72
N LEU A 317 -10.77 16.10 -4.83
CA LEU A 317 -10.51 16.63 -6.16
C LEU A 317 -11.60 17.62 -6.60
N ASP A 318 -12.86 17.36 -6.29
CA ASP A 318 -13.95 18.29 -6.53
C ASP A 318 -13.76 19.62 -5.77
N LEU A 319 -13.18 19.53 -4.57
CA LEU A 319 -12.88 20.70 -3.75
C LEU A 319 -11.63 21.46 -4.19
N TYR A 320 -10.56 20.76 -4.58
CA TYR A 320 -9.24 21.36 -4.75
C TYR A 320 -8.75 21.44 -6.20
N LEU A 321 -9.25 20.60 -7.12
CA LEU A 321 -8.69 20.48 -8.46
C LEU A 321 -9.51 21.24 -9.52
N ASP A 322 -8.83 22.12 -10.26
CA ASP A 322 -9.37 22.85 -11.42
C ASP A 322 -8.77 22.35 -12.74
N GLY A 323 -9.47 22.59 -13.84
CA GLY A 323 -8.95 22.30 -15.20
C GLY A 323 -8.97 20.83 -15.61
N VAL A 324 -9.67 19.98 -14.86
CA VAL A 324 -9.80 18.55 -15.19
C VAL A 324 -10.66 18.38 -16.44
N GLN A 325 -10.13 17.68 -17.43
CA GLN A 325 -10.88 17.31 -18.63
C GLN A 325 -12.03 16.34 -18.29
N ASP A 326 -13.18 16.51 -18.95
CA ASP A 326 -14.36 15.64 -18.74
C ASP A 326 -14.04 14.15 -18.91
N ALA A 327 -13.17 13.80 -19.85
CA ALA A 327 -12.76 12.41 -20.05
C ALA A 327 -12.02 11.82 -18.81
N ALA A 328 -11.22 12.63 -18.10
CA ALA A 328 -10.53 12.19 -16.91
C ALA A 328 -11.50 12.04 -15.72
N ARG A 329 -12.53 12.90 -15.63
CA ARG A 329 -13.61 12.75 -14.65
C ARG A 329 -14.43 11.50 -14.87
N ASP A 330 -14.80 11.22 -16.14
CA ASP A 330 -15.54 9.98 -16.50
C ASP A 330 -14.71 8.74 -16.16
N PHE A 331 -13.41 8.76 -16.45
CA PHE A 331 -12.49 7.67 -16.13
C PHE A 331 -12.38 7.45 -14.62
N GLN A 332 -12.22 8.51 -13.83
CA GLN A 332 -12.18 8.44 -12.37
C GLN A 332 -13.50 7.91 -11.79
N SER A 333 -14.64 8.37 -12.34
CA SER A 333 -15.97 7.87 -11.97
C SER A 333 -16.09 6.38 -12.28
N ALA A 334 -15.65 5.94 -13.46
CA ALA A 334 -15.66 4.54 -13.86
C ALA A 334 -14.84 3.66 -12.89
N ARG A 335 -13.65 4.11 -12.51
CA ARG A 335 -12.79 3.41 -11.54
C ARG A 335 -13.48 3.27 -10.19
N THR A 336 -14.02 4.35 -9.65
CA THR A 336 -14.72 4.35 -8.35
C THR A 336 -15.94 3.43 -8.38
N LEU A 337 -16.76 3.51 -9.42
CA LEU A 337 -17.94 2.66 -9.59
C LEU A 337 -17.60 1.18 -9.76
N LEU A 338 -16.50 0.86 -10.46
CA LEU A 338 -16.01 -0.50 -10.58
C LEU A 338 -15.61 -1.07 -9.21
N MET A 339 -14.92 -0.29 -8.39
CA MET A 339 -14.53 -0.66 -7.03
C MET A 339 -15.74 -0.80 -6.09
N ASP A 340 -16.76 0.03 -6.25
CA ASP A 340 -18.03 -0.07 -5.51
C ASP A 340 -18.89 -1.27 -5.93
N GLY A 341 -18.50 -2.00 -6.99
CA GLY A 341 -19.28 -3.11 -7.54
C GLY A 341 -20.49 -2.66 -8.37
N ALA A 342 -20.60 -1.38 -8.67
CA ALA A 342 -21.64 -0.80 -9.52
C ALA A 342 -21.29 -0.95 -11.01
N TYR A 343 -21.19 -2.19 -11.47
CA TYR A 343 -20.58 -2.56 -12.76
C TYR A 343 -21.29 -1.95 -13.98
N ASP A 344 -22.64 -1.86 -13.96
CA ASP A 344 -23.40 -1.24 -15.05
C ASP A 344 -23.08 0.25 -15.18
N GLN A 345 -22.97 0.96 -14.05
CA GLN A 345 -22.65 2.37 -14.03
C GLN A 345 -21.18 2.60 -14.39
N ALA A 346 -20.28 1.71 -13.93
CA ALA A 346 -18.86 1.73 -14.28
C ALA A 346 -18.66 1.58 -15.79
N GLU A 347 -19.42 0.68 -16.44
CA GLU A 347 -19.39 0.52 -17.89
C GLU A 347 -19.80 1.81 -18.61
N VAL A 348 -20.91 2.44 -18.19
CA VAL A 348 -21.38 3.68 -18.80
C VAL A 348 -20.32 4.78 -18.71
N ALA A 349 -19.74 4.98 -17.54
CA ALA A 349 -18.70 5.99 -17.33
C ALA A 349 -17.41 5.65 -18.10
N ALA A 350 -16.99 4.38 -18.13
CA ALA A 350 -15.81 3.96 -18.88
C ALA A 350 -15.99 4.12 -20.39
N ARG A 351 -17.18 3.81 -20.94
CA ARG A 351 -17.51 4.06 -22.35
C ARG A 351 -17.47 5.56 -22.68
N ALA A 352 -17.96 6.43 -21.78
CA ALA A 352 -17.88 7.87 -21.94
C ALA A 352 -16.43 8.36 -21.97
N ALA A 353 -15.58 7.85 -21.09
CA ALA A 353 -14.15 8.16 -21.07
C ALA A 353 -13.44 7.70 -22.35
N VAL A 354 -13.70 6.47 -22.82
CA VAL A 354 -13.15 5.91 -24.06
C VAL A 354 -13.66 6.68 -25.29
N ALA A 355 -14.94 7.08 -25.33
CA ALA A 355 -15.48 7.86 -26.43
C ALA A 355 -14.80 9.23 -26.59
N LYS A 356 -14.45 9.89 -25.46
CA LYS A 356 -13.75 11.18 -25.43
C LYS A 356 -12.24 11.04 -25.69
N ARG A 357 -11.64 9.90 -25.29
CA ARG A 357 -10.20 9.60 -25.46
C ARG A 357 -10.01 8.14 -25.89
N PRO A 358 -10.17 7.82 -27.18
CA PRO A 358 -10.14 6.44 -27.68
C PRO A 358 -8.83 5.68 -27.41
N GLU A 359 -7.72 6.40 -27.27
CA GLU A 359 -6.38 5.82 -26.99
C GLU A 359 -6.07 5.67 -25.50
N HIS A 360 -7.03 5.94 -24.61
CA HIS A 360 -6.80 5.84 -23.15
C HIS A 360 -6.90 4.38 -22.70
N LEU A 361 -5.76 3.70 -22.63
CA LEU A 361 -5.67 2.26 -22.39
C LEU A 361 -6.23 1.85 -21.01
N GLU A 362 -6.01 2.66 -19.96
CA GLU A 362 -6.55 2.40 -18.62
C GLU A 362 -8.09 2.47 -18.59
N ALA A 363 -8.70 3.39 -19.36
CA ALA A 363 -10.16 3.45 -19.44
C ALA A 363 -10.72 2.20 -20.13
N ARG A 364 -10.03 1.68 -21.15
CA ARG A 364 -10.39 0.41 -21.80
C ARG A 364 -10.21 -0.79 -20.87
N ALA A 365 -9.14 -0.80 -20.08
CA ALA A 365 -8.93 -1.86 -19.08
C ALA A 365 -10.06 -1.89 -18.01
N ILE A 366 -10.47 -0.70 -17.53
CA ILE A 366 -11.61 -0.56 -16.60
C ILE A 366 -12.92 -0.99 -17.27
N LEU A 367 -13.14 -0.58 -18.53
CA LEU A 367 -14.31 -0.99 -19.32
C LEU A 367 -14.35 -2.51 -19.46
N ALA A 368 -13.24 -3.12 -19.82
CA ALA A 368 -13.13 -4.58 -19.95
C ALA A 368 -13.41 -5.31 -18.63
N GLU A 369 -12.87 -4.83 -17.50
CA GLU A 369 -13.16 -5.43 -16.19
C GLU A 369 -14.63 -5.27 -15.80
N ALA A 370 -15.25 -4.10 -16.04
CA ALA A 370 -16.67 -3.87 -15.80
C ALA A 370 -17.55 -4.81 -16.65
N LEU A 371 -17.20 -5.00 -17.93
CA LEU A 371 -17.86 -5.94 -18.83
C LEU A 371 -17.71 -7.39 -18.37
N LEU A 372 -16.51 -7.78 -17.93
CA LEU A 372 -16.25 -9.10 -17.37
C LEU A 372 -17.11 -9.38 -16.15
N ARG A 373 -17.26 -8.42 -15.23
CA ARG A 373 -18.09 -8.57 -14.04
C ARG A 373 -19.57 -8.79 -14.39
N GLN A 374 -20.01 -8.29 -15.53
CA GLN A 374 -21.34 -8.46 -16.10
C GLN A 374 -21.46 -9.68 -17.04
N SER A 375 -20.41 -10.50 -17.19
CA SER A 375 -20.35 -11.64 -18.10
C SER A 375 -20.46 -11.26 -19.60
N LYS A 376 -20.16 -10.02 -19.97
CA LYS A 376 -20.06 -9.52 -21.36
C LYS A 376 -18.67 -9.81 -21.94
N CYS A 377 -18.29 -11.11 -21.96
CA CYS A 377 -16.91 -11.52 -22.19
C CYS A 377 -16.39 -11.16 -23.58
N ALA A 378 -17.22 -11.27 -24.63
CA ALA A 378 -16.81 -10.95 -25.99
C ALA A 378 -16.48 -9.46 -26.19
N GLU A 379 -17.25 -8.56 -25.54
CA GLU A 379 -16.97 -7.13 -25.59
C GLU A 379 -15.69 -6.80 -24.79
N ALA A 380 -15.50 -7.44 -23.62
CA ALA A 380 -14.28 -7.29 -22.84
C ALA A 380 -13.04 -7.74 -23.64
N GLU A 381 -13.13 -8.87 -24.33
CA GLU A 381 -12.07 -9.39 -25.21
C GLU A 381 -11.70 -8.38 -26.31
N ALA A 382 -12.69 -7.75 -26.95
CA ALA A 382 -12.46 -6.75 -27.99
C ALA A 382 -11.69 -5.52 -27.45
N GLU A 383 -12.09 -4.98 -26.29
CA GLU A 383 -11.41 -3.84 -25.66
C GLU A 383 -9.97 -4.18 -25.26
N LEU A 384 -9.75 -5.40 -24.73
CA LEU A 384 -8.42 -5.85 -24.31
C LEU A 384 -7.49 -6.10 -25.50
N LYS A 385 -7.98 -6.67 -26.61
CA LYS A 385 -7.21 -6.84 -27.85
C LYS A 385 -6.77 -5.49 -28.40
N PHE A 386 -7.69 -4.51 -28.46
CA PHE A 386 -7.36 -3.15 -28.85
C PHE A 386 -6.26 -2.55 -28.00
N ALA A 387 -6.34 -2.73 -26.68
CA ALA A 387 -5.34 -2.20 -25.76
C ALA A 387 -3.98 -2.91 -25.91
N LEU A 388 -3.97 -4.22 -26.11
CA LEU A 388 -2.75 -5.03 -26.28
C LEU A 388 -2.02 -4.79 -27.60
N GLU A 389 -2.74 -4.41 -28.66
CA GLU A 389 -2.10 -3.97 -29.91
C GLU A 389 -1.21 -2.72 -29.71
N ARG A 390 -1.48 -1.91 -28.68
CA ARG A 390 -0.79 -0.65 -28.38
C ARG A 390 0.18 -0.75 -27.20
N ALA A 391 -0.06 -1.67 -26.31
CA ALA A 391 0.76 -1.90 -25.12
C ALA A 391 0.96 -3.42 -24.88
N PRO A 392 1.67 -4.12 -25.80
CA PRO A 392 1.89 -5.56 -25.68
C PRO A 392 2.76 -5.95 -24.47
N GLU A 393 3.47 -4.98 -23.89
CA GLU A 393 4.30 -5.15 -22.67
C GLU A 393 3.49 -5.14 -21.36
N ARG A 394 2.19 -4.88 -21.40
CA ARG A 394 1.27 -4.81 -20.25
C ARG A 394 0.78 -6.21 -19.86
N ALA A 395 1.40 -6.81 -18.87
CA ALA A 395 1.06 -8.16 -18.38
C ALA A 395 -0.36 -8.26 -17.81
N ASP A 396 -0.85 -7.22 -17.13
CA ASP A 396 -2.19 -7.14 -16.58
C ASP A 396 -3.29 -7.27 -17.64
N LEU A 397 -3.08 -6.70 -18.82
CA LEU A 397 -4.03 -6.82 -19.94
C LEU A 397 -4.07 -8.25 -20.50
N TRP A 398 -2.92 -8.92 -20.62
CA TRP A 398 -2.85 -10.34 -21.02
C TRP A 398 -3.57 -11.25 -20.04
N ILE A 399 -3.38 -11.02 -18.74
CA ILE A 399 -4.07 -11.79 -17.68
C ILE A 399 -5.58 -11.56 -17.73
N THR A 400 -6.01 -10.30 -17.91
CA THR A 400 -7.44 -9.99 -17.99
C THR A 400 -8.07 -10.57 -19.26
N LEU A 401 -7.33 -10.59 -20.38
CA LEU A 401 -7.75 -11.25 -21.62
C LEU A 401 -7.92 -12.78 -21.41
N ALA A 402 -6.96 -13.43 -20.75
CA ALA A 402 -7.08 -14.85 -20.43
C ALA A 402 -8.34 -15.14 -19.58
N ARG A 403 -8.63 -14.31 -18.61
CA ARG A 403 -9.85 -14.40 -17.78
C ARG A 403 -11.12 -14.21 -18.60
N ALA A 404 -11.12 -13.26 -19.57
CA ALA A 404 -12.24 -13.01 -20.45
C ALA A 404 -12.55 -14.23 -21.33
N ILE A 405 -11.53 -14.82 -21.93
CA ILE A 405 -11.64 -15.98 -22.81
C ILE A 405 -12.22 -17.18 -22.04
N VAL A 406 -11.66 -17.54 -20.90
CA VAL A 406 -12.13 -18.70 -20.13
C VAL A 406 -13.55 -18.52 -19.60
N ARG A 407 -13.90 -17.28 -19.19
CA ARG A 407 -15.24 -17.01 -18.68
C ARG A 407 -16.29 -17.00 -19.80
N GLY A 408 -15.90 -16.60 -21.01
CA GLY A 408 -16.77 -16.62 -22.18
C GLY A 408 -16.91 -18.02 -22.78
N GLU A 409 -15.80 -18.68 -23.05
CA GLU A 409 -15.75 -19.98 -23.71
C GLU A 409 -14.70 -20.91 -23.06
N HIS A 410 -15.14 -21.83 -22.22
CA HIS A 410 -14.25 -22.78 -21.54
C HIS A 410 -13.42 -23.66 -22.51
N ALA A 411 -13.91 -23.85 -23.72
CA ALA A 411 -13.21 -24.61 -24.77
C ALA A 411 -11.92 -23.94 -25.27
N ARG A 412 -11.77 -22.61 -25.03
CA ARG A 412 -10.56 -21.83 -25.42
C ARG A 412 -9.53 -21.73 -24.28
N ALA A 413 -9.55 -22.65 -23.32
CA ALA A 413 -8.64 -22.60 -22.18
C ALA A 413 -7.16 -22.64 -22.58
N ASP A 414 -6.81 -23.39 -23.65
CA ASP A 414 -5.42 -23.45 -24.15
C ASP A 414 -4.92 -22.11 -24.68
N GLU A 415 -5.78 -21.34 -25.35
CA GLU A 415 -5.48 -19.97 -25.78
C GLU A 415 -5.23 -19.06 -24.57
N ALA A 416 -6.07 -19.16 -23.56
CA ALA A 416 -5.90 -18.40 -22.32
C ALA A 416 -4.58 -18.73 -21.59
N ILE A 417 -4.20 -20.01 -21.55
CA ILE A 417 -2.91 -20.43 -20.99
C ILE A 417 -1.74 -19.84 -21.78
N GLY A 418 -1.85 -19.76 -23.11
CA GLY A 418 -0.86 -19.09 -23.97
C GLY A 418 -0.69 -17.60 -23.61
N HIS A 419 -1.78 -16.90 -23.34
CA HIS A 419 -1.73 -15.49 -22.88
C HIS A 419 -1.11 -15.34 -21.50
N ILE A 420 -1.41 -16.26 -20.56
CA ILE A 420 -0.76 -16.27 -19.25
C ILE A 420 0.75 -16.52 -19.37
N GLN A 421 1.18 -17.44 -20.24
CA GLN A 421 2.60 -17.67 -20.52
C GLN A 421 3.28 -16.39 -21.05
N THR A 422 2.62 -15.66 -21.93
CA THR A 422 3.14 -14.37 -22.41
C THR A 422 3.28 -13.38 -21.25
N ALA A 423 2.24 -13.23 -20.43
CA ALA A 423 2.23 -12.30 -19.30
C ALA A 423 3.37 -12.55 -18.30
N VAL A 424 3.64 -13.80 -17.92
CA VAL A 424 4.70 -14.14 -16.94
C VAL A 424 6.12 -13.92 -17.45
N MET A 425 6.29 -13.70 -18.75
CA MET A 425 7.58 -13.33 -19.32
C MET A 425 7.82 -11.82 -19.35
N LEU A 426 6.79 -11.03 -19.08
CA LEU A 426 6.87 -9.57 -19.10
C LEU A 426 7.31 -9.01 -17.73
N PRO A 427 8.17 -7.97 -17.71
CA PRO A 427 8.62 -7.35 -16.47
C PRO A 427 7.53 -6.59 -15.73
N SER A 428 6.43 -6.24 -16.40
CA SER A 428 5.29 -5.51 -15.85
C SER A 428 4.32 -6.39 -15.04
N ILE A 429 4.51 -7.72 -15.01
CA ILE A 429 3.63 -8.61 -14.26
C ILE A 429 3.74 -8.35 -12.76
N ASN A 430 2.61 -8.40 -12.07
CA ASN A 430 2.56 -8.34 -10.62
C ASN A 430 1.90 -9.58 -10.03
N LEU A 431 2.09 -9.80 -8.72
CA LEU A 431 1.58 -11.00 -8.05
C LEU A 431 0.03 -11.06 -8.02
N SER A 432 -0.63 -9.89 -7.96
CA SER A 432 -2.10 -9.82 -7.98
C SER A 432 -2.67 -10.35 -9.29
N ASP A 433 -2.01 -10.03 -10.41
CA ASP A 433 -2.38 -10.53 -11.73
C ASP A 433 -2.29 -12.05 -11.75
N PHE A 434 -1.15 -12.60 -11.30
CA PHE A 434 -0.96 -14.05 -11.25
C PHE A 434 -1.94 -14.75 -10.31
N ARG A 435 -2.24 -14.17 -9.14
CA ARG A 435 -3.22 -14.72 -8.19
C ARG A 435 -4.59 -14.95 -8.84
N SER A 436 -4.99 -14.08 -9.75
CA SER A 436 -6.28 -14.16 -10.43
C SER A 436 -6.42 -15.33 -11.40
N VAL A 437 -5.29 -15.93 -11.84
CA VAL A 437 -5.25 -17.03 -12.82
C VAL A 437 -4.53 -18.28 -12.33
N GLY A 438 -3.93 -18.26 -11.13
CA GLY A 438 -3.15 -19.38 -10.61
C GLY A 438 -3.92 -20.70 -10.54
N GLU A 439 -5.18 -20.65 -10.14
CA GLU A 439 -6.07 -21.81 -10.10
C GLU A 439 -6.41 -22.32 -11.53
N LEU A 440 -6.62 -21.40 -12.48
CA LEU A 440 -6.81 -21.77 -13.89
C LEU A 440 -5.58 -22.49 -14.44
N VAL A 441 -4.38 -21.96 -14.16
CA VAL A 441 -3.12 -22.62 -14.56
C VAL A 441 -3.03 -24.02 -13.98
N ARG A 442 -3.32 -24.19 -12.68
CA ARG A 442 -3.29 -25.48 -12.00
C ARG A 442 -4.26 -26.50 -12.61
N GLN A 443 -5.49 -26.06 -12.94
CA GLN A 443 -6.56 -26.97 -13.41
C GLN A 443 -6.51 -27.28 -14.89
N ARG A 444 -5.96 -26.38 -15.73
CA ARG A 444 -6.12 -26.44 -17.19
C ARG A 444 -4.79 -26.51 -17.96
N ALA A 445 -3.69 -26.03 -17.39
CA ALA A 445 -2.41 -26.10 -18.10
C ALA A 445 -1.86 -27.54 -18.06
N PRO A 446 -1.20 -28.01 -19.13
CA PRO A 446 -0.40 -29.23 -19.07
C PRO A 446 0.60 -29.16 -17.88
N PRO A 447 0.89 -30.31 -17.22
CA PRO A 447 1.72 -30.33 -16.00
C PRO A 447 3.04 -29.57 -16.11
N GLU A 448 3.75 -29.75 -17.22
CA GLU A 448 5.04 -29.09 -17.46
C GLU A 448 4.88 -27.56 -17.68
N VAL A 449 3.77 -27.14 -18.26
CA VAL A 449 3.44 -25.73 -18.47
C VAL A 449 3.06 -25.08 -17.14
N ALA A 450 2.24 -25.75 -16.33
CA ALA A 450 1.85 -25.26 -15.00
C ALA A 450 3.08 -25.09 -14.10
N GLU A 451 3.98 -26.07 -14.09
CA GLU A 451 5.22 -26.00 -13.32
C GLU A 451 6.13 -24.84 -13.81
N ARG A 452 6.33 -24.71 -15.12
CA ARG A 452 7.14 -23.64 -15.68
C ARG A 452 6.61 -22.25 -15.32
N ILE A 453 5.31 -22.02 -15.43
CA ILE A 453 4.64 -20.76 -15.07
C ILE A 453 4.85 -20.47 -13.57
N THR A 454 4.58 -21.44 -12.70
CA THR A 454 4.65 -21.24 -11.26
C THR A 454 6.10 -21.12 -10.76
N ARG A 455 7.08 -21.83 -11.33
CA ARG A 455 8.50 -21.62 -11.05
C ARG A 455 8.94 -20.21 -11.45
N ARG A 456 8.52 -19.74 -12.63
CA ARG A 456 8.81 -18.37 -13.07
C ARG A 456 8.21 -17.34 -12.12
N THR A 457 7.02 -17.60 -11.57
CA THR A 457 6.41 -16.73 -10.57
C THR A 457 7.23 -16.66 -9.28
N VAL A 458 7.77 -17.78 -8.81
CA VAL A 458 8.69 -17.81 -7.65
C VAL A 458 9.99 -17.03 -7.93
N GLU A 459 10.53 -17.11 -9.15
CA GLU A 459 11.71 -16.34 -9.56
C GLU A 459 11.43 -14.83 -9.54
N LEU A 460 10.27 -14.42 -10.04
CA LEU A 460 9.86 -13.01 -10.10
C LEU A 460 9.49 -12.44 -8.73
N PHE A 461 8.91 -13.27 -7.85
CA PHE A 461 8.39 -12.87 -6.55
C PHE A 461 8.96 -13.71 -5.40
N PRO A 462 10.31 -13.76 -5.23
CA PRO A 462 10.96 -14.67 -4.30
C PRO A 462 10.66 -14.39 -2.82
N LEU A 463 10.11 -13.23 -2.49
CA LEU A 463 9.73 -12.82 -1.12
C LEU A 463 8.24 -13.04 -0.81
N HIS A 464 7.47 -13.56 -1.77
CA HIS A 464 6.03 -13.75 -1.63
C HIS A 464 5.67 -15.22 -1.39
N VAL A 465 5.09 -15.51 -0.24
CA VAL A 465 4.64 -16.88 0.15
C VAL A 465 3.63 -17.44 -0.85
N GLU A 466 2.76 -16.59 -1.39
CA GLU A 466 1.73 -17.01 -2.38
C GLU A 466 2.34 -17.56 -3.66
N ALA A 467 3.47 -17.05 -4.13
CA ALA A 467 4.15 -17.56 -5.32
C ALA A 467 4.60 -19.02 -5.11
N TYR A 468 5.16 -19.29 -3.93
CA TYR A 468 5.55 -20.66 -3.54
C TYR A 468 4.34 -21.57 -3.39
N GLN A 469 3.23 -21.04 -2.84
CA GLN A 469 1.99 -21.81 -2.64
C GLN A 469 1.44 -22.36 -3.96
N HIS A 470 1.42 -21.55 -5.02
CA HIS A 470 0.99 -22.01 -6.35
C HIS A 470 1.90 -23.12 -6.90
N LEU A 471 3.22 -23.00 -6.74
CA LEU A 471 4.16 -24.04 -7.17
C LEU A 471 3.98 -25.33 -6.36
N VAL A 472 3.83 -25.22 -5.04
CA VAL A 472 3.58 -26.36 -4.15
C VAL A 472 2.32 -27.11 -4.58
N ASN A 473 1.22 -26.41 -4.84
CA ASN A 473 -0.03 -27.04 -5.25
C ASN A 473 0.14 -27.79 -6.57
N VAL A 474 0.85 -27.22 -7.55
CA VAL A 474 1.16 -27.90 -8.83
C VAL A 474 2.00 -29.15 -8.61
N LEU A 475 3.05 -29.09 -7.79
CA LEU A 475 3.93 -30.23 -7.50
C LEU A 475 3.19 -31.37 -6.76
N VAL A 476 2.30 -31.00 -5.81
CA VAL A 476 1.45 -31.97 -5.09
C VAL A 476 0.49 -32.67 -6.06
N ASP A 477 -0.16 -31.91 -6.95
CA ASP A 477 -1.06 -32.50 -7.98
C ASP A 477 -0.31 -33.46 -8.92
N GLN A 478 0.99 -33.23 -9.16
CA GLN A 478 1.88 -34.11 -9.94
C GLN A 478 2.42 -35.29 -9.11
N GLY A 479 2.09 -35.42 -7.83
CA GLY A 479 2.61 -36.46 -6.92
C GLY A 479 4.06 -36.23 -6.46
N ARG A 480 4.69 -35.10 -6.76
CA ARG A 480 6.09 -34.76 -6.48
C ARG A 480 6.22 -34.14 -5.08
N ARG A 481 5.95 -34.95 -4.04
CA ARG A 481 5.87 -34.51 -2.65
C ARG A 481 7.22 -34.02 -2.10
N GLU A 482 8.31 -34.65 -2.44
CA GLU A 482 9.66 -34.26 -2.01
C GLU A 482 10.01 -32.84 -2.52
N ASP A 483 9.76 -32.59 -3.82
CA ASP A 483 9.96 -31.25 -4.40
C ASP A 483 9.07 -30.20 -3.75
N ALA A 484 7.83 -30.55 -3.42
CA ALA A 484 6.90 -29.66 -2.72
C ALA A 484 7.39 -29.32 -1.30
N ILE A 485 7.96 -30.29 -0.57
CA ILE A 485 8.57 -30.10 0.75
C ILE A 485 9.74 -29.11 0.64
N ASP A 486 10.62 -29.28 -0.33
CA ASP A 486 11.76 -28.35 -0.52
C ASP A 486 11.32 -26.93 -0.84
N VAL A 487 10.29 -26.77 -1.67
CA VAL A 487 9.67 -25.47 -1.94
C VAL A 487 9.05 -24.88 -0.67
N LEU A 488 8.37 -25.67 0.15
CA LEU A 488 7.78 -25.23 1.41
C LEU A 488 8.84 -24.86 2.46
N ARG A 489 9.95 -25.59 2.55
CA ARG A 489 11.07 -25.22 3.43
C ARG A 489 11.59 -23.83 3.08
N ARG A 490 11.75 -23.51 1.79
CA ARG A 490 12.12 -22.15 1.33
C ARG A 490 11.05 -21.11 1.69
N ALA A 491 9.77 -21.41 1.46
CA ALA A 491 8.67 -20.52 1.78
C ALA A 491 8.56 -20.20 3.28
N THR A 492 8.78 -21.21 4.15
CA THR A 492 8.72 -21.02 5.62
C THR A 492 9.87 -20.20 6.19
N ALA A 493 10.96 -20.05 5.44
CA ALA A 493 12.08 -19.16 5.79
C ALA A 493 11.76 -17.68 5.54
N LEU A 494 10.71 -17.37 4.77
CA LEU A 494 10.30 -15.99 4.50
C LEU A 494 9.70 -15.35 5.76
N ARG A 495 10.02 -14.08 5.98
CA ARG A 495 9.55 -13.32 7.14
C ARG A 495 8.02 -13.28 7.28
N ARG A 496 7.28 -13.25 6.16
CA ARG A 496 5.82 -13.18 6.13
C ARG A 496 5.13 -14.56 6.09
N ALA A 497 5.89 -15.64 6.29
CA ALA A 497 5.31 -16.97 6.31
C ALA A 497 4.39 -17.14 7.54
N GLN A 498 3.11 -17.34 7.28
CA GLN A 498 2.06 -17.53 8.30
C GLN A 498 2.06 -18.97 8.84
N ALA A 499 1.26 -19.24 9.86
CA ALA A 499 1.12 -20.58 10.43
C ALA A 499 0.67 -21.61 9.38
N ASP A 500 -0.27 -21.25 8.51
CA ASP A 500 -0.86 -22.18 7.52
C ASP A 500 0.16 -22.82 6.57
N ILE A 501 1.14 -22.04 6.07
CA ILE A 501 2.18 -22.60 5.18
C ILE A 501 3.07 -23.61 5.91
N ARG A 502 3.34 -23.39 7.21
CA ARG A 502 4.07 -24.33 8.07
C ARG A 502 3.26 -25.58 8.35
N LEU A 503 1.96 -25.45 8.55
CA LEU A 503 1.09 -26.60 8.74
C LEU A 503 0.98 -27.46 7.48
N GLN A 504 1.04 -26.84 6.30
CA GLN A 504 1.10 -27.57 5.04
C GLN A 504 2.42 -28.36 4.93
N LEU A 505 3.56 -27.74 5.26
CA LEU A 505 4.85 -28.44 5.31
C LEU A 505 4.79 -29.63 6.28
N ALA A 506 4.26 -29.42 7.48
CA ALA A 506 4.16 -30.47 8.48
C ALA A 506 3.29 -31.65 8.03
N ARG A 507 2.20 -31.40 7.29
CA ARG A 507 1.36 -32.48 6.74
C ARG A 507 2.11 -33.28 5.71
N LEU A 508 2.81 -32.65 4.76
CA LEU A 508 3.59 -33.36 3.74
C LEU A 508 4.75 -34.14 4.35
N LEU A 509 5.44 -33.60 5.37
CA LEU A 509 6.47 -34.33 6.12
C LEU A 509 5.91 -35.55 6.83
N ALA A 510 4.72 -35.43 7.45
CA ALA A 510 4.06 -36.55 8.09
C ALA A 510 3.65 -37.65 7.08
N GLU A 511 3.23 -37.28 5.87
CA GLU A 511 2.94 -38.22 4.77
C GLU A 511 4.19 -38.95 4.27
N GLN A 512 5.39 -38.45 4.56
CA GLN A 512 6.69 -39.04 4.23
C GLN A 512 7.36 -39.71 5.45
N ASP A 513 6.60 -39.96 6.53
CA ASP A 513 7.08 -40.51 7.80
C ASP A 513 8.14 -39.67 8.54
N GLU A 514 8.34 -38.39 8.15
CA GLU A 514 9.26 -37.45 8.80
C GLU A 514 8.60 -36.82 10.04
N LEU A 515 8.06 -37.61 10.96
CA LEU A 515 7.22 -37.20 12.08
C LEU A 515 7.92 -36.22 13.05
N ALA A 516 9.22 -36.40 13.29
CA ALA A 516 9.97 -35.54 14.22
C ALA A 516 10.07 -34.11 13.70
N GLU A 517 10.38 -33.92 12.41
CA GLU A 517 10.42 -32.61 11.78
C GLU A 517 9.02 -32.00 11.68
N ALA A 518 8.01 -32.80 11.31
CA ALA A 518 6.62 -32.37 11.26
C ALA A 518 6.14 -31.77 12.58
N ILE A 519 6.38 -32.44 13.71
CA ILE A 519 6.03 -31.96 15.05
C ILE A 519 6.75 -30.63 15.35
N GLN A 520 8.04 -30.52 15.03
CA GLN A 520 8.80 -29.29 15.28
C GLN A 520 8.27 -28.11 14.44
N VAL A 521 7.89 -28.34 13.20
CA VAL A 521 7.30 -27.32 12.31
C VAL A 521 5.94 -26.86 12.85
N VAL A 522 5.09 -27.79 13.33
CA VAL A 522 3.79 -27.40 13.95
C VAL A 522 4.00 -26.59 15.21
N ARG A 523 4.94 -26.96 16.07
CA ARG A 523 5.26 -26.19 17.28
C ARG A 523 5.73 -24.76 16.93
N THR A 524 6.52 -24.62 15.86
CA THR A 524 6.94 -23.30 15.35
C THR A 524 5.74 -22.49 14.83
N ALA A 525 4.79 -23.12 14.15
CA ALA A 525 3.56 -22.47 13.71
C ALA A 525 2.71 -21.99 14.89
N LEU A 526 2.56 -22.83 15.93
CA LEU A 526 1.82 -22.47 17.16
C LEU A 526 2.54 -21.42 18.02
N ALA A 527 3.86 -21.29 17.93
CA ALA A 527 4.59 -20.19 18.56
C ALA A 527 4.26 -18.83 17.91
N LEU A 528 3.94 -18.82 16.62
CA LEU A 528 3.48 -17.61 15.92
C LEU A 528 2.00 -17.33 16.20
N GLU A 529 1.16 -18.36 16.16
CA GLU A 529 -0.28 -18.28 16.37
C GLU A 529 -0.75 -19.30 17.43
N PRO A 530 -0.65 -18.98 18.73
CA PRO A 530 -0.94 -19.93 19.83
C PRO A 530 -2.36 -20.48 19.85
N ASN A 531 -3.30 -19.79 19.22
CA ASN A 531 -4.72 -20.18 19.18
C ASN A 531 -5.15 -20.83 17.84
N HIS A 532 -4.21 -21.19 16.97
CA HIS A 532 -4.51 -21.80 15.68
C HIS A 532 -5.12 -23.21 15.85
N ALA A 533 -6.42 -23.35 15.66
CA ALA A 533 -7.17 -24.57 15.96
C ALA A 533 -6.66 -25.79 15.15
N ALA A 534 -6.44 -25.62 13.82
CA ALA A 534 -5.93 -26.68 12.97
C ALA A 534 -4.49 -27.10 13.34
N GLY A 535 -3.66 -26.18 13.83
CA GLY A 535 -2.32 -26.47 14.31
C GLY A 535 -2.34 -27.33 15.58
N LYS A 536 -3.21 -27.01 16.54
CA LYS A 536 -3.39 -27.82 17.77
C LYS A 536 -3.88 -29.23 17.45
N ALA A 537 -4.86 -29.36 16.53
CA ALA A 537 -5.38 -30.65 16.13
C ALA A 537 -4.30 -31.50 15.41
N LEU A 538 -3.53 -30.88 14.51
CA LEU A 538 -2.45 -31.56 13.81
C LEU A 538 -1.36 -32.03 14.78
N LEU A 539 -0.95 -31.20 15.76
CA LEU A 539 0.04 -31.58 16.75
C LEU A 539 -0.41 -32.82 17.55
N ALA A 540 -1.64 -32.79 18.07
CA ALA A 540 -2.22 -33.90 18.82
C ALA A 540 -2.25 -35.22 17.99
N SER A 541 -2.61 -35.11 16.69
CA SER A 541 -2.61 -36.27 15.77
C SER A 541 -1.21 -36.82 15.59
N LEU A 542 -0.21 -36.00 15.34
CA LEU A 542 1.17 -36.41 15.11
C LEU A 542 1.82 -37.03 16.37
N GLU A 543 1.55 -36.49 17.54
CA GLU A 543 2.05 -37.00 18.81
C GLU A 543 1.44 -38.36 19.15
N THR A 544 0.18 -38.61 18.81
CA THR A 544 -0.46 -39.93 18.97
C THR A 544 0.08 -40.99 17.99
N THR A 545 0.40 -40.59 16.76
CA THR A 545 0.99 -41.48 15.74
C THR A 545 2.43 -41.84 16.12
N GLY A 546 3.20 -40.88 16.67
CA GLY A 546 4.59 -41.13 17.08
C GLY A 546 4.76 -42.02 18.33
N VAL A 547 3.74 -42.17 19.17
CA VAL A 547 3.77 -43.03 20.38
C VAL A 547 3.54 -44.51 20.03
N GLY A 548 3.07 -44.81 18.81
CA GLY A 548 2.82 -46.21 18.35
C GLY A 548 4.02 -46.88 17.70
N VAL A 549 5.18 -46.24 17.60
CA VAL A 549 6.39 -46.73 16.88
C VAL A 549 7.60 -46.88 17.84
N VAL A 550 7.38 -47.01 19.15
CA VAL A 550 8.45 -47.36 20.12
C VAL A 550 8.22 -48.73 20.71
#